data_5489b59aaa82b0a39b4e8bd02d0acb49
#
_entry.id   5489b59aaa82b0a39b4e8bd02d0acb49
#
_cell.length_a   1.000
_cell.length_b   1.000
_cell.length_c   1.000
_cell.angle_alpha   90.00
_cell.angle_beta   90.00
_cell.angle_gamma   90.00
#
_symmetry.space_group_name_H-M   'P 1'
#
loop_
_entity.id
_entity.type
_entity.pdbx_description
1 polymer ?
#
loop_
_entity_poly.entity_id
_entity_poly.type
_entity_poly.pdbx_seq_one_letter_code
_entity_poly.pdbx_strand_id
1 'polypeptide(L)'
;MPAKPPHCKPVSAKPTRTGTSRTRPTRFNKERFFQALGDATRLRLLNLMGGQELCVCYFVEILGQSQPKISRHLAYLRRAGVVAARREGKWMHYRIVVPSHLGAARILRETIAVVGEEIAMQADLARLGEACCVPAKAFALESAPLPIRVDRVGCSAS
;
A
#
# COMPACT_ATOMS: atom_id res chain seq x y z
N MET A 1 6.87 18.99 29.63
CA MET A 1 5.97 19.37 28.50
C MET A 1 6.35 18.54 27.30
N PRO A 2 5.54 17.61 26.83
CA PRO A 2 5.88 16.82 25.65
C PRO A 2 5.71 17.65 24.38
N ALA A 3 6.72 17.63 23.51
CA ALA A 3 6.74 18.36 22.24
C ALA A 3 5.67 17.80 21.27
N LYS A 4 4.91 18.73 20.69
CA LYS A 4 3.86 18.49 19.72
C LYS A 4 4.48 17.93 18.41
N PRO A 5 3.95 16.85 17.79
CA PRO A 5 4.50 16.34 16.55
C PRO A 5 4.27 17.32 15.39
N PRO A 6 5.18 17.40 14.41
CA PRO A 6 5.06 18.31 13.29
C PRO A 6 3.86 17.92 12.40
N HIS A 7 3.00 18.90 12.14
CA HIS A 7 1.86 18.78 11.23
C HIS A 7 2.35 18.64 9.79
N CYS A 8 2.13 17.48 9.16
CA CYS A 8 2.20 17.35 7.70
C CYS A 8 1.05 18.17 7.10
N LYS A 9 1.38 19.23 6.35
CA LYS A 9 0.40 20.04 5.63
C LYS A 9 -0.23 19.23 4.49
N PRO A 10 -1.56 19.29 4.28
CA PRO A 10 -2.19 18.65 3.13
C PRO A 10 -1.81 19.40 1.85
N VAL A 11 -1.21 18.68 0.90
CA VAL A 11 -0.96 19.20 -0.44
C VAL A 11 -2.27 19.05 -1.24
N SER A 12 -2.82 20.18 -1.66
CA SER A 12 -4.03 20.28 -2.49
C SER A 12 -3.80 19.53 -3.82
N ALA A 13 -4.49 18.42 -4.02
CA ALA A 13 -4.46 17.67 -5.27
C ALA A 13 -5.36 18.34 -6.32
N LYS A 14 -4.77 18.80 -7.43
CA LYS A 14 -5.54 19.20 -8.62
C LYS A 14 -6.18 17.97 -9.26
N PRO A 15 -7.46 18.03 -9.68
CA PRO A 15 -8.11 16.92 -10.35
C PRO A 15 -7.55 16.75 -11.77
N THR A 16 -6.86 15.64 -12.02
CA THR A 16 -6.42 15.24 -13.35
C THR A 16 -7.54 14.49 -14.06
N ARG A 17 -7.82 14.93 -15.29
CA ARG A 17 -8.89 14.46 -16.20
C ARG A 17 -8.97 12.92 -16.24
N THR A 18 -10.17 12.42 -15.95
CA THR A 18 -10.60 11.03 -16.10
C THR A 18 -10.60 10.62 -17.58
N GLY A 19 -9.57 9.87 -17.96
CA GLY A 19 -9.64 9.03 -19.15
C GLY A 19 -10.52 7.82 -18.85
N THR A 20 -11.75 7.82 -19.38
CA THR A 20 -12.70 6.70 -19.27
C THR A 20 -12.23 5.55 -20.16
N SER A 21 -11.31 4.74 -19.65
CA SER A 21 -11.08 3.42 -20.21
C SER A 21 -12.26 2.53 -19.77
N ARG A 22 -13.15 2.20 -20.71
CA ARG A 22 -14.20 1.17 -20.55
C ARG A 22 -13.52 -0.19 -20.39
N THR A 23 -13.01 -0.47 -19.21
CA THR A 23 -12.62 -1.83 -18.82
C THR A 23 -13.91 -2.61 -18.57
N ARG A 24 -14.15 -3.66 -19.40
CA ARG A 24 -15.15 -4.70 -19.12
C ARG A 24 -15.01 -5.11 -17.65
N PRO A 25 -16.13 -5.31 -16.91
CA PRO A 25 -16.05 -5.81 -15.55
C PRO A 25 -15.36 -7.18 -15.60
N THR A 26 -14.10 -7.22 -15.21
CA THR A 26 -13.36 -8.46 -15.11
C THR A 26 -14.02 -9.27 -14.00
N ARG A 27 -14.63 -10.40 -14.39
CA ARG A 27 -15.23 -11.36 -13.48
C ARG A 27 -14.24 -11.63 -12.34
N PHE A 28 -14.67 -11.44 -11.10
CA PHE A 28 -13.85 -11.67 -9.91
C PHE A 28 -13.27 -13.09 -9.94
N ASN A 29 -11.95 -13.19 -9.97
CA ASN A 29 -11.24 -14.45 -9.97
C ASN A 29 -10.87 -14.83 -8.53
N LYS A 30 -11.66 -15.69 -7.92
CA LYS A 30 -11.51 -16.11 -6.51
C LYS A 30 -10.21 -16.87 -6.27
N GLU A 31 -9.80 -17.76 -7.17
CA GLU A 31 -8.56 -18.52 -7.00
C GLU A 31 -7.35 -17.60 -6.93
N ARG A 32 -7.26 -16.66 -7.88
CA ARG A 32 -6.19 -15.66 -7.92
C ARG A 32 -6.19 -14.75 -6.70
N PHE A 33 -7.38 -14.38 -6.22
CA PHE A 33 -7.54 -13.58 -5.01
C PHE A 33 -6.98 -14.31 -3.78
N PHE A 34 -7.40 -15.55 -3.53
CA PHE A 34 -6.90 -16.32 -2.38
C PHE A 34 -5.41 -16.66 -2.51
N GLN A 35 -4.95 -17.02 -3.70
CA GLN A 35 -3.51 -17.19 -3.93
C GLN A 35 -2.72 -15.92 -3.65
N ALA A 36 -3.28 -14.74 -3.96
CA ALA A 36 -2.61 -13.47 -3.66
C ALA A 36 -2.43 -13.24 -2.15
N LEU A 37 -3.38 -13.67 -1.33
CA LEU A 37 -3.30 -13.58 0.13
C LEU A 37 -2.48 -14.69 0.78
N GLY A 38 -2.20 -15.78 0.09
CA GLY A 38 -1.49 -16.95 0.61
C GLY A 38 0.06 -16.86 0.55
N ASP A 39 0.65 -15.67 0.73
CA ASP A 39 2.11 -15.48 0.69
C ASP A 39 2.54 -14.41 1.70
N ALA A 40 3.51 -14.76 2.54
CA ALA A 40 3.96 -13.90 3.63
C ALA A 40 4.49 -12.54 3.15
N THR A 41 5.25 -12.50 2.04
CA THR A 41 5.76 -11.24 1.50
C THR A 41 4.61 -10.35 1.01
N ARG A 42 3.61 -10.93 0.34
CA ARG A 42 2.44 -10.18 -0.13
C ARG A 42 1.59 -9.65 1.02
N LEU A 43 1.44 -10.40 2.10
CA LEU A 43 0.75 -9.94 3.31
C LEU A 43 1.50 -8.75 3.94
N ARG A 44 2.84 -8.80 4.04
CA ARG A 44 3.65 -7.69 4.52
C ARG A 44 3.50 -6.44 3.65
N LEU A 45 3.46 -6.60 2.32
CA LEU A 45 3.22 -5.48 1.40
C LEU A 45 1.83 -4.85 1.61
N LEU A 46 0.79 -5.67 1.78
CA LEU A 46 -0.56 -5.20 2.07
C LEU A 46 -0.64 -4.47 3.41
N ASN A 47 0.01 -5.02 4.45
CA ASN A 47 0.07 -4.39 5.77
C ASN A 47 0.73 -2.99 5.70
N LEU A 48 1.87 -2.87 5.02
CA LEU A 48 2.55 -1.58 4.83
C LEU A 48 1.69 -0.55 4.10
N MET A 49 0.91 -0.99 3.09
CA MET A 49 -0.01 -0.12 2.36
C MET A 49 -1.24 0.30 3.16
N GLY A 50 -1.53 -0.28 4.29
CA GLY A 50 -2.70 -0.21 5.17
C GLY A 50 -3.48 1.10 5.31
N GLY A 51 -3.72 1.82 4.24
CA GLY A 51 -4.43 3.12 4.20
C GLY A 51 -3.59 4.25 3.63
N GLN A 52 -2.49 3.92 2.96
CA GLN A 52 -1.60 4.89 2.32
C GLN A 52 -1.11 4.38 0.96
N GLU A 53 -0.70 5.32 0.12
CA GLU A 53 -0.03 5.05 -1.14
C GLU A 53 1.48 5.14 -0.93
N LEU A 54 2.21 4.08 -1.30
CA LEU A 54 3.65 3.99 -1.08
C LEU A 54 4.41 3.82 -2.39
N CYS A 55 5.56 4.49 -2.50
CA CYS A 55 6.53 4.22 -3.55
C CYS A 55 7.18 2.84 -3.35
N VAL A 56 7.54 2.17 -4.45
CA VAL A 56 8.23 0.86 -4.43
C VAL A 56 9.50 0.86 -3.60
N CYS A 57 10.20 1.96 -3.51
CA CYS A 57 11.43 2.12 -2.74
C CYS A 57 11.23 1.85 -1.23
N TYR A 58 10.10 2.26 -0.64
CA TYR A 58 9.80 1.96 0.76
C TYR A 58 9.68 0.46 1.02
N PHE A 59 9.05 -0.28 0.11
CA PHE A 59 8.96 -1.74 0.27
C PHE A 59 10.32 -2.42 0.19
N VAL A 60 11.19 -1.97 -0.73
CA VAL A 60 12.56 -2.49 -0.88
C VAL A 60 13.35 -2.25 0.42
N GLU A 61 13.31 -1.04 0.94
CA GLU A 61 14.03 -0.63 2.14
C GLU A 61 13.55 -1.38 3.38
N ILE A 62 12.24 -1.37 3.63
CA ILE A 62 11.66 -1.94 4.86
C ILE A 62 11.76 -3.45 4.88
N LEU A 63 11.49 -4.12 3.75
CA LEU A 63 11.50 -5.57 3.68
C LEU A 63 12.90 -6.15 3.44
N GLY A 64 13.90 -5.33 3.09
CA GLY A 64 15.26 -5.78 2.80
C GLY A 64 15.34 -6.75 1.61
N GLN A 65 14.41 -6.62 0.65
CA GLN A 65 14.35 -7.49 -0.52
C GLN A 65 14.62 -6.72 -1.81
N SER A 66 15.20 -7.40 -2.81
CA SER A 66 15.51 -6.77 -4.08
C SER A 66 14.25 -6.23 -4.80
N GLN A 67 14.40 -5.10 -5.48
CA GLN A 67 13.31 -4.48 -6.22
C GLN A 67 12.63 -5.41 -7.24
N PRO A 68 13.34 -6.27 -8.01
CA PRO A 68 12.70 -7.24 -8.90
C PRO A 68 11.80 -8.23 -8.17
N LYS A 69 12.20 -8.66 -6.96
CA LYS A 69 11.40 -9.57 -6.14
C LYS A 69 10.14 -8.88 -5.63
N ILE A 70 10.26 -7.68 -5.06
CA ILE A 70 9.13 -6.85 -4.63
C ILE A 70 8.17 -6.58 -5.80
N SER A 71 8.69 -6.17 -6.94
CA SER A 71 7.89 -5.87 -8.14
C SER A 71 7.08 -7.08 -8.63
N ARG A 72 7.62 -8.30 -8.53
CA ARG A 72 6.88 -9.54 -8.86
C ARG A 72 5.70 -9.77 -7.92
N HIS A 73 5.88 -9.59 -6.61
CA HIS A 73 4.80 -9.71 -5.63
C HIS A 73 3.73 -8.64 -5.84
N LEU A 74 4.12 -7.39 -6.07
CA LEU A 74 3.20 -6.28 -6.38
C LEU A 74 2.42 -6.52 -7.68
N ALA A 75 3.08 -7.05 -8.72
CA ALA A 75 2.41 -7.41 -9.97
C ALA A 75 1.37 -8.53 -9.75
N TYR A 76 1.65 -9.48 -8.86
CA TYR A 76 0.71 -10.53 -8.51
C TYR A 76 -0.53 -9.96 -7.81
N LEU A 77 -0.34 -9.12 -6.79
CA LEU A 77 -1.42 -8.42 -6.08
C LEU A 77 -2.27 -7.55 -7.03
N ARG A 78 -1.62 -6.87 -7.97
CA ARG A 78 -2.31 -6.07 -8.99
C ARG A 78 -3.16 -6.93 -9.93
N ARG A 79 -2.65 -8.08 -10.38
CA ARG A 79 -3.43 -9.03 -11.21
C ARG A 79 -4.61 -9.63 -10.46
N ALA A 80 -4.50 -9.77 -9.14
CA ALA A 80 -5.59 -10.21 -8.27
C ALA A 80 -6.63 -9.11 -7.99
N GLY A 81 -6.37 -7.88 -8.40
CA GLY A 81 -7.29 -6.74 -8.23
C GLY A 81 -7.36 -6.17 -6.81
N VAL A 82 -6.35 -6.45 -5.97
CA VAL A 82 -6.29 -5.94 -4.59
C VAL A 82 -5.33 -4.75 -4.43
N VAL A 83 -4.52 -4.47 -5.46
CA VAL A 83 -3.56 -3.35 -5.48
C VAL A 83 -3.66 -2.63 -6.82
N ALA A 84 -3.63 -1.31 -6.79
CA ALA A 84 -3.43 -0.44 -7.95
C ALA A 84 -2.02 0.13 -7.95
N ALA A 85 -1.51 0.42 -9.14
CA ALA A 85 -0.24 1.09 -9.34
C ALA A 85 -0.45 2.39 -10.12
N ARG A 86 0.23 3.45 -9.70
CA ARG A 86 0.27 4.76 -10.36
C ARG A 86 1.72 5.15 -10.62
N ARG A 87 1.99 5.67 -11.79
CA ARG A 87 3.30 6.21 -12.12
C ARG A 87 3.32 7.73 -11.95
N GLU A 88 4.35 8.22 -11.29
CA GLU A 88 4.62 9.65 -11.17
C GLU A 88 6.10 9.92 -11.48
N GLY A 89 6.36 10.45 -12.67
CA GLY A 89 7.71 10.59 -13.20
C GLY A 89 8.44 9.23 -13.26
N LYS A 90 9.54 9.11 -12.53
CA LYS A 90 10.34 7.87 -12.40
C LYS A 90 9.83 6.93 -11.30
N TRP A 91 8.86 7.37 -10.47
CA TRP A 91 8.40 6.66 -9.29
C TRP A 91 7.14 5.84 -9.58
N MET A 92 7.10 4.63 -9.00
CA MET A 92 5.91 3.76 -9.02
C MET A 92 5.31 3.69 -7.63
N HIS A 93 4.07 4.14 -7.53
CA HIS A 93 3.28 4.16 -6.30
C HIS A 93 2.26 3.04 -6.31
N TYR A 94 2.04 2.45 -5.15
CA TYR A 94 1.12 1.35 -4.97
C TYR A 94 0.18 1.63 -3.81
N ARG A 95 -1.10 1.27 -3.97
CA ARG A 95 -2.12 1.39 -2.94
C ARG A 95 -3.08 0.21 -2.98
N ILE A 96 -3.70 -0.08 -1.86
CA ILE A 96 -4.77 -1.07 -1.80
C ILE A 96 -5.99 -0.57 -2.56
N VAL A 97 -6.64 -1.48 -3.28
CA VAL A 97 -7.93 -1.27 -3.93
C VAL A 97 -8.92 -2.26 -3.33
N VAL A 98 -10.06 -1.74 -2.88
CA VAL A 98 -11.13 -2.59 -2.37
C VAL A 98 -11.77 -3.33 -3.56
N PRO A 99 -11.80 -4.68 -3.55
CA PRO A 99 -12.47 -5.44 -4.59
C PRO A 99 -13.96 -5.07 -4.68
N SER A 100 -14.52 -5.06 -5.89
CA SER A 100 -15.95 -4.80 -6.11
C SER A 100 -16.85 -5.91 -5.56
N HIS A 101 -16.35 -7.13 -5.39
CA HIS A 101 -17.05 -8.23 -4.76
C HIS A 101 -17.06 -8.06 -3.24
N LEU A 102 -18.23 -7.83 -2.64
CA LEU A 102 -18.39 -7.53 -1.20
C LEU A 102 -17.72 -8.55 -0.27
N GLY A 103 -17.87 -9.84 -0.55
CA GLY A 103 -17.21 -10.90 0.23
C GLY A 103 -15.69 -10.80 0.17
N ALA A 104 -15.12 -10.53 -1.00
CA ALA A 104 -13.67 -10.37 -1.16
C ALA A 104 -13.18 -9.09 -0.44
N ALA A 105 -13.96 -8.02 -0.48
CA ALA A 105 -13.64 -6.79 0.25
C ALA A 105 -13.57 -7.02 1.77
N ARG A 106 -14.52 -7.79 2.31
CA ARG A 106 -14.53 -8.17 3.73
C ARG A 106 -13.33 -9.05 4.08
N ILE A 107 -13.07 -10.11 3.30
CA ILE A 107 -11.94 -11.02 3.50
C ILE A 107 -10.62 -10.23 3.47
N LEU A 108 -10.42 -9.35 2.50
CA LEU A 108 -9.21 -8.54 2.41
C LEU A 108 -9.00 -7.68 3.66
N ARG A 109 -10.06 -7.01 4.12
CA ARG A 109 -10.01 -6.17 5.31
C ARG A 109 -9.69 -6.97 6.57
N GLU A 110 -10.39 -8.08 6.79
CA GLU A 110 -10.16 -8.95 7.96
C GLU A 110 -8.77 -9.58 7.91
N THR A 111 -8.29 -10.00 6.72
CA THR A 111 -6.93 -10.50 6.55
C THR A 111 -5.90 -9.45 6.98
N ILE A 112 -6.03 -8.21 6.52
CA ILE A 112 -5.11 -7.13 6.89
C ILE A 112 -5.18 -6.84 8.40
N ALA A 113 -6.37 -6.87 9.00
CA ALA A 113 -6.53 -6.68 10.44
C ALA A 113 -5.81 -7.77 11.24
N VAL A 114 -6.06 -9.04 10.91
CA VAL A 114 -5.45 -10.19 11.60
C VAL A 114 -3.93 -10.21 11.47
N VAL A 115 -3.40 -10.06 10.23
CA VAL A 115 -1.93 -10.08 10.05
C VAL A 115 -1.26 -8.84 10.66
N GLY A 116 -1.97 -7.72 10.74
CA GLY A 116 -1.46 -6.49 11.36
C GLY A 116 -1.16 -6.64 12.87
N GLU A 117 -1.70 -7.66 13.55
CA GLU A 117 -1.44 -7.96 14.95
C GLU A 117 -0.08 -8.68 15.14
N GLU A 118 0.49 -9.23 14.09
CA GLU A 118 1.76 -9.94 14.17
C GLU A 118 2.94 -8.99 14.49
N ILE A 119 3.86 -9.43 15.36
CA ILE A 119 5.03 -8.65 15.76
C ILE A 119 5.86 -8.21 14.55
N ALA A 120 6.05 -9.09 13.56
CA ALA A 120 6.79 -8.76 12.34
C ALA A 120 6.12 -7.65 11.53
N MET A 121 4.79 -7.64 11.47
CA MET A 121 4.01 -6.62 10.78
C MET A 121 4.07 -5.27 11.48
N GLN A 122 4.04 -5.28 12.81
CA GLN A 122 4.21 -4.07 13.63
C GLN A 122 5.63 -3.50 13.49
N ALA A 123 6.66 -4.34 13.46
CA ALA A 123 8.03 -3.92 13.25
C ALA A 123 8.22 -3.26 11.86
N ASP A 124 7.57 -3.78 10.82
CA ASP A 124 7.60 -3.18 9.49
C ASP A 124 6.93 -1.79 9.46
N LEU A 125 5.80 -1.63 10.16
CA LEU A 125 5.12 -0.33 10.29
C LEU A 125 5.96 0.68 11.08
N ALA A 126 6.66 0.24 12.12
CA ALA A 126 7.58 1.09 12.87
C ALA A 126 8.72 1.60 11.97
N ARG A 127 9.36 0.72 11.20
CA ARG A 127 10.39 1.09 10.20
C ARG A 127 9.85 2.07 9.14
N LEU A 128 8.62 1.86 8.69
CA LEU A 128 7.97 2.79 7.77
C LEU A 128 7.82 4.17 8.40
N GLY A 129 7.38 4.24 9.65
CA GLY A 129 7.27 5.49 10.41
C GLY A 129 8.62 6.23 10.52
N GLU A 130 9.68 5.50 10.84
CA GLU A 130 11.05 6.06 10.89
C GLU A 130 11.52 6.56 9.53
N ALA A 131 11.31 5.76 8.47
CA ALA A 131 11.70 6.13 7.11
C ALA A 131 10.97 7.37 6.59
N CYS A 132 9.72 7.59 7.00
CA CYS A 132 8.95 8.78 6.64
C CYS A 132 9.40 10.03 7.41
N CYS A 133 9.88 9.87 8.67
CA CYS A 133 10.31 10.99 9.52
C CYS A 133 11.76 11.43 9.23
N VAL A 134 12.62 10.52 8.75
CA VAL A 134 14.05 10.79 8.51
C VAL A 134 14.48 10.21 7.15
N PRO A 135 14.03 10.79 6.02
CA PRO A 135 14.32 10.27 4.68
C PRO A 135 15.82 10.19 4.36
N ALA A 136 16.65 11.02 5.01
CA ALA A 136 18.08 11.14 4.74
C ALA A 136 18.92 9.94 5.23
N LYS A 137 18.36 9.02 6.03
CA LYS A 137 19.12 7.86 6.54
C LYS A 137 19.08 6.62 5.65
N ALA A 138 18.17 6.56 4.69
CA ALA A 138 18.03 5.44 3.80
C ALA A 138 18.44 5.85 2.39
N PHE A 139 19.58 5.38 1.92
CA PHE A 139 20.17 5.72 0.60
C PHE A 139 19.19 5.51 -0.58
N ALA A 140 18.27 4.54 -0.46
CA ALA A 140 17.23 4.27 -1.45
C ALA A 140 16.09 5.29 -1.45
N LEU A 141 15.96 6.09 -0.38
CA LEU A 141 14.84 7.00 -0.15
C LEU A 141 15.20 8.48 -0.30
N GLU A 142 16.45 8.82 -0.59
CA GLU A 142 16.98 10.21 -0.62
C GLU A 142 16.21 11.17 -1.56
N SER A 143 15.45 10.63 -2.50
CA SER A 143 14.57 11.42 -3.37
C SER A 143 13.20 10.78 -3.56
N ALA A 144 12.82 9.83 -2.70
CA ALA A 144 11.54 9.16 -2.79
C ALA A 144 10.41 10.09 -2.31
N PRO A 145 9.28 10.14 -3.02
CA PRO A 145 8.13 10.92 -2.59
C PRO A 145 7.55 10.34 -1.30
N LEU A 146 7.15 11.23 -0.39
CA LEU A 146 6.51 10.82 0.88
C LEU A 146 5.22 10.05 0.62
N PRO A 147 4.86 9.10 1.52
CA PRO A 147 3.62 8.36 1.44
C PRO A 147 2.40 9.28 1.45
N ILE A 148 1.46 9.00 0.58
CA ILE A 148 0.18 9.73 0.49
C ILE A 148 -0.86 8.91 1.24
N ARG A 149 -1.47 9.50 2.29
CA ARG A 149 -2.61 8.88 2.96
C ARG A 149 -3.79 8.84 2.01
N VAL A 150 -4.34 7.66 1.84
CA VAL A 150 -5.60 7.45 1.13
C VAL A 150 -6.67 7.40 2.21
N ASP A 151 -7.57 8.38 2.22
CA ASP A 151 -8.67 8.38 3.18
C ASP A 151 -9.43 7.07 3.08
N ARG A 152 -9.61 6.43 4.23
CA ARG A 152 -10.43 5.22 4.32
C ARG A 152 -11.87 5.60 3.97
N VAL A 153 -12.29 5.29 2.77
CA VAL A 153 -13.71 5.32 2.42
C VAL A 153 -14.42 4.31 3.30
N GLY A 154 -15.12 4.80 4.32
CA GLY A 154 -16.08 4.05 5.09
C GLY A 154 -15.54 3.24 6.29
N CYS A 155 -14.94 3.88 7.28
CA CYS A 155 -15.04 3.42 8.66
C CYS A 155 -15.88 4.45 9.43
N SER A 156 -17.20 4.28 9.41
CA SER A 156 -18.05 4.83 10.46
C SER A 156 -17.61 4.19 11.77
N ALA A 157 -17.07 4.98 12.68
CA ALA A 157 -17.01 4.63 14.08
C ALA A 157 -18.45 4.53 14.60
N SER A 158 -18.80 3.40 15.15
CA SER A 158 -19.91 3.25 16.09
C SER A 158 -19.32 2.84 17.42
#